data_731029f1370412fd49cc1db02d057230
#
_entry.id   731029f1370412fd49cc1db02d057230
#
_cell.length_a   1.000
_cell.length_b   1.000
_cell.length_c   1.000
_cell.angle_alpha   90.00
_cell.angle_beta   90.00
_cell.angle_gamma   90.00
#
_symmetry.space_group_name_H-M   'P 1'
#
loop_
_entity.id
_entity.type
_entity.pdbx_description
1 polymer ?
#
loop_
_entity_poly.entity_id
_entity_poly.type
_entity_poly.pdbx_seq_one_letter_code
_entity_poly.pdbx_strand_id
1 'polypeptide(L)'
;RDGELLRFYYFTSDGILQGAKVKTKQKDFYYEGNSTDTLFGQHLFPSSGKRIIVYEGELDAASGFEAMTGWPHVSLPHGAASAKKDIQKQIPLFQGYQEIVLFFDNDTAGRKAAEDAASVLPPGKVKIARLESYKDASEALQANDSEAIRKAIWDAKPYQPDGIVDAKSLLNEVTTPQKESDHDYPYEGLNKKLRGIRYGSLVTFTSGTGQGKSTITREIATHLLNKGERVGFLDLESSNRQTALGLMSTAVGKPLHIGEHSEQELKEHFSNTIANWNLYMFDGFGSYDPDVVYNRIEYLASGLECRLIFLDHLSILLSGLDGDERRMIDQTMTRLRSLVE
;
A
#
# COMPACT_ATOMS: atom_id res chain seq x y z
N ARG A 1 22.19 -35.43 -28.08
CA ARG A 1 22.52 -34.90 -26.74
C ARG A 1 23.68 -33.93 -26.89
N ASP A 2 23.40 -32.68 -27.10
CA ASP A 2 24.32 -31.60 -26.74
C ASP A 2 24.17 -31.49 -25.24
N GLY A 3 25.02 -32.13 -24.47
CA GLY A 3 24.85 -32.52 -23.05
C GLY A 3 24.72 -31.39 -22.03
N GLU A 4 24.27 -30.18 -22.42
CA GLU A 4 24.26 -29.00 -21.57
C GLU A 4 23.03 -28.08 -21.74
N LEU A 5 22.08 -28.40 -22.61
CA LEU A 5 20.92 -27.57 -22.90
C LEU A 5 19.61 -28.32 -22.59
N LEU A 6 18.71 -27.69 -21.87
CA LEU A 6 17.35 -28.18 -21.64
C LEU A 6 16.39 -27.40 -22.54
N ARG A 7 15.66 -28.11 -23.41
CA ARG A 7 14.70 -27.50 -24.34
C ARG A 7 13.27 -27.80 -23.90
N PHE A 8 12.46 -26.76 -23.78
CA PHE A 8 11.03 -26.85 -23.55
C PHE A 8 10.32 -26.46 -24.84
N TYR A 9 9.59 -27.42 -25.44
CA TYR A 9 8.91 -27.19 -26.69
C TYR A 9 7.52 -26.64 -26.49
N TYR A 10 7.18 -25.65 -27.31
CA TYR A 10 5.89 -24.98 -27.30
C TYR A 10 5.12 -25.30 -28.57
N PHE A 11 3.81 -25.53 -28.41
CA PHE A 11 2.92 -25.92 -29.48
C PHE A 11 1.70 -25.02 -29.53
N THR A 12 1.09 -24.87 -30.69
CA THR A 12 -0.25 -24.30 -30.83
C THR A 12 -1.29 -25.19 -30.14
N SER A 13 -2.51 -24.67 -29.95
CA SER A 13 -3.65 -25.47 -29.47
C SER A 13 -3.91 -26.73 -30.34
N ASP A 14 -3.56 -26.67 -31.63
CA ASP A 14 -3.73 -27.77 -32.61
C ASP A 14 -2.52 -28.71 -32.65
N GLY A 15 -1.56 -28.55 -31.72
CA GLY A 15 -0.39 -29.43 -31.61
C GLY A 15 0.73 -29.16 -32.64
N ILE A 16 0.75 -28.01 -33.30
CA ILE A 16 1.82 -27.63 -34.24
C ILE A 16 2.96 -27.00 -33.45
N LEU A 17 4.18 -27.50 -33.65
CA LEU A 17 5.39 -26.94 -32.98
C LEU A 17 5.63 -25.50 -33.41
N GLN A 18 5.71 -24.59 -32.43
CA GLN A 18 6.00 -23.16 -32.62
C GLN A 18 7.48 -22.85 -32.43
N GLY A 19 8.07 -23.39 -31.38
CA GLY A 19 9.46 -23.13 -31.01
C GLY A 19 9.83 -23.83 -29.73
N ALA A 20 11.00 -23.45 -29.19
CA ALA A 20 11.49 -23.95 -27.93
C ALA A 20 12.10 -22.85 -27.08
N LYS A 21 11.86 -22.90 -25.78
CA LYS A 21 12.63 -22.14 -24.79
C LYS A 21 13.79 -23.00 -24.32
N VAL A 22 14.98 -22.47 -24.41
CA VAL A 22 16.23 -23.20 -24.12
C VAL A 22 16.85 -22.65 -22.88
N LYS A 23 17.13 -23.53 -21.89
CA LYS A 23 17.83 -23.19 -20.66
C LYS A 23 19.25 -23.70 -20.72
N THR A 24 20.23 -22.82 -20.52
CA THR A 24 21.64 -23.15 -20.42
C THR A 24 22.05 -23.60 -19.01
N LYS A 25 23.26 -24.15 -18.84
CA LYS A 25 23.85 -24.46 -17.53
C LYS A 25 23.99 -23.22 -16.64
N GLN A 26 24.29 -22.07 -17.23
CA GLN A 26 24.40 -20.78 -16.51
C GLN A 26 23.03 -20.23 -16.05
N LYS A 27 21.94 -20.94 -16.34
CA LYS A 27 20.54 -20.53 -16.11
C LYS A 27 20.08 -19.38 -17.00
N ASP A 28 20.78 -19.09 -18.09
CA ASP A 28 20.31 -18.17 -19.12
C ASP A 28 19.24 -18.83 -19.99
N PHE A 29 18.32 -18.02 -20.50
CA PHE A 29 17.24 -18.49 -21.37
C PHE A 29 17.29 -17.77 -22.72
N TYR A 30 17.05 -18.53 -23.80
CA TYR A 30 16.80 -17.98 -25.11
C TYR A 30 15.73 -18.78 -25.84
N TYR A 31 15.19 -18.24 -26.93
CA TYR A 31 14.13 -18.87 -27.69
C TYR A 31 14.65 -19.28 -29.06
N GLU A 32 14.25 -20.48 -29.49
CA GLU A 32 14.46 -21.01 -30.84
C GLU A 32 13.08 -21.08 -31.54
N GLY A 33 12.97 -20.54 -32.75
CA GLY A 33 11.70 -20.51 -33.52
C GLY A 33 10.87 -19.25 -33.28
N ASN A 34 9.56 -19.34 -33.43
CA ASN A 34 8.64 -18.22 -33.27
C ASN A 34 8.36 -17.91 -31.79
N SER A 35 7.95 -16.67 -31.51
CA SER A 35 7.54 -16.25 -30.17
C SER A 35 6.40 -17.12 -29.64
N THR A 36 6.50 -17.55 -28.41
CA THR A 36 5.51 -18.42 -27.78
C THR A 36 4.37 -17.57 -27.17
N ASP A 37 3.22 -17.60 -27.84
CA ASP A 37 2.00 -16.97 -27.29
C ASP A 37 1.10 -17.96 -26.52
N THR A 38 1.52 -19.22 -26.42
CA THR A 38 0.80 -20.29 -25.71
C THR A 38 1.48 -20.64 -24.39
N LEU A 39 0.74 -21.24 -23.47
CA LEU A 39 1.32 -21.77 -22.23
C LEU A 39 2.06 -23.09 -22.53
N PHE A 40 3.13 -23.35 -21.79
CA PHE A 40 3.81 -24.63 -21.87
C PHE A 40 2.87 -25.76 -21.45
N GLY A 41 2.82 -26.84 -22.23
CA GLY A 41 1.96 -27.99 -21.99
C GLY A 41 0.48 -27.80 -22.36
N GLN A 42 0.06 -26.61 -22.77
CA GLN A 42 -1.36 -26.32 -23.10
C GLN A 42 -1.99 -27.29 -24.11
N HIS A 43 -1.25 -27.66 -25.13
CA HIS A 43 -1.70 -28.57 -26.20
C HIS A 43 -1.98 -30.01 -25.73
N LEU A 44 -1.52 -30.40 -24.56
CA LEU A 44 -1.70 -31.73 -23.97
C LEU A 44 -3.06 -31.91 -23.29
N PHE A 45 -3.80 -30.82 -23.09
CA PHE A 45 -5.00 -30.82 -22.28
C PHE A 45 -6.18 -30.19 -22.98
N PRO A 46 -7.41 -30.58 -22.62
CA PRO A 46 -8.62 -29.95 -23.17
C PRO A 46 -8.69 -28.46 -22.92
N SER A 47 -9.36 -27.70 -23.77
CA SER A 47 -9.57 -26.25 -23.60
C SER A 47 -10.61 -25.88 -22.52
N SER A 48 -11.20 -26.88 -21.84
CA SER A 48 -12.19 -26.69 -20.79
C SER A 48 -12.15 -27.83 -19.79
N GLY A 49 -12.58 -27.56 -18.54
CA GLY A 49 -12.59 -28.56 -17.51
C GLY A 49 -12.94 -28.04 -16.12
N LYS A 50 -12.77 -28.91 -15.12
CA LYS A 50 -13.06 -28.54 -13.74
C LYS A 50 -11.95 -27.66 -13.13
N ARG A 51 -10.68 -27.99 -13.40
CA ARG A 51 -9.53 -27.32 -12.81
C ARG A 51 -8.36 -27.29 -13.80
N ILE A 52 -7.61 -26.18 -13.79
CA ILE A 52 -6.31 -26.02 -14.42
C ILE A 52 -5.32 -25.46 -13.41
N ILE A 53 -4.09 -25.95 -13.40
CA ILE A 53 -3.01 -25.49 -12.53
C ILE A 53 -1.98 -24.77 -13.39
N VAL A 54 -1.63 -23.55 -13.03
CA VAL A 54 -0.73 -22.68 -13.78
C VAL A 54 0.50 -22.40 -12.92
N TYR A 55 1.66 -22.75 -13.45
CA TYR A 55 2.95 -22.57 -12.80
C TYR A 55 3.73 -21.40 -13.42
N GLU A 56 4.72 -20.90 -12.68
CA GLU A 56 5.62 -19.87 -13.19
C GLU A 56 6.58 -20.44 -14.24
N GLY A 57 7.14 -21.62 -13.98
CA GLY A 57 8.17 -22.27 -14.79
C GLY A 57 7.76 -23.65 -15.33
N GLU A 58 8.43 -24.07 -16.43
CA GLU A 58 8.15 -25.33 -17.12
C GLU A 58 8.48 -26.57 -16.27
N LEU A 59 9.57 -26.48 -15.46
CA LEU A 59 9.93 -27.58 -14.56
C LEU A 59 8.90 -27.77 -13.46
N ASP A 60 8.32 -26.67 -12.98
CA ASP A 60 7.29 -26.71 -11.94
C ASP A 60 6.00 -27.33 -12.47
N ALA A 61 5.62 -27.00 -13.71
CA ALA A 61 4.49 -27.65 -14.36
C ALA A 61 4.70 -29.16 -14.55
N ALA A 62 5.90 -29.57 -14.96
CA ALA A 62 6.25 -30.98 -15.09
C ALA A 62 6.24 -31.67 -13.71
N SER A 63 6.79 -31.04 -12.67
CA SER A 63 6.81 -31.54 -11.30
C SER A 63 5.41 -31.68 -10.72
N GLY A 64 4.55 -30.70 -10.97
CA GLY A 64 3.16 -30.72 -10.58
C GLY A 64 2.40 -31.87 -11.25
N PHE A 65 2.62 -32.08 -12.55
CA PHE A 65 2.00 -33.17 -13.30
C PHE A 65 2.47 -34.55 -12.78
N GLU A 66 3.75 -34.69 -12.45
CA GLU A 66 4.27 -35.94 -11.86
C GLU A 66 3.67 -36.19 -10.47
N ALA A 67 3.55 -35.15 -9.65
CA ALA A 67 2.96 -35.26 -8.32
C ALA A 67 1.45 -35.54 -8.35
N MET A 68 0.72 -35.04 -9.33
CA MET A 68 -0.75 -35.08 -9.39
C MET A 68 -1.25 -35.23 -10.83
N THR A 69 -1.20 -36.43 -11.38
CA THR A 69 -1.71 -36.76 -12.71
C THR A 69 -3.23 -36.56 -12.83
N GLY A 70 -3.72 -36.40 -14.05
CA GLY A 70 -5.16 -36.32 -14.34
C GLY A 70 -5.75 -34.90 -14.33
N TRP A 71 -4.96 -33.88 -14.04
CA TRP A 71 -5.33 -32.49 -14.16
C TRP A 71 -4.43 -31.76 -15.18
N PRO A 72 -4.91 -30.70 -15.84
CA PRO A 72 -4.07 -29.81 -16.63
C PRO A 72 -3.03 -29.07 -15.76
N HIS A 73 -1.76 -29.23 -16.10
CA HIS A 73 -0.62 -28.53 -15.54
C HIS A 73 0.10 -27.79 -16.65
N VAL A 74 0.08 -26.45 -16.58
CA VAL A 74 0.66 -25.59 -17.62
C VAL A 74 1.57 -24.56 -16.95
N SER A 75 2.50 -23.96 -17.71
CA SER A 75 3.28 -22.85 -17.18
C SER A 75 3.35 -21.64 -18.11
N LEU A 76 3.74 -20.51 -17.54
CA LEU A 76 3.98 -19.27 -18.26
C LEU A 76 5.21 -19.42 -19.19
N PRO A 77 5.16 -18.84 -20.40
CA PRO A 77 6.32 -18.88 -21.30
C PRO A 77 7.45 -17.92 -20.84
N HIS A 78 7.10 -16.78 -20.22
CA HIS A 78 8.06 -15.73 -19.92
C HIS A 78 8.29 -15.49 -18.41
N GLY A 79 7.74 -16.36 -17.53
CA GLY A 79 7.91 -16.30 -16.08
C GLY A 79 7.18 -15.13 -15.42
N ALA A 80 7.53 -14.87 -14.14
CA ALA A 80 6.84 -13.91 -13.27
C ALA A 80 6.70 -12.50 -13.84
N ALA A 81 7.74 -11.95 -14.43
CA ALA A 81 7.75 -10.56 -14.90
C ALA A 81 6.69 -10.26 -16.00
N SER A 82 6.28 -11.28 -16.74
CA SER A 82 5.29 -11.16 -17.81
C SER A 82 3.96 -11.86 -17.50
N ALA A 83 3.79 -12.37 -16.28
CA ALA A 83 2.67 -13.21 -15.89
C ALA A 83 1.30 -12.62 -16.27
N LYS A 84 1.05 -11.39 -15.89
CA LYS A 84 -0.20 -10.68 -16.22
C LYS A 84 -0.48 -10.65 -17.73
N LYS A 85 0.54 -10.32 -18.54
CA LYS A 85 0.42 -10.21 -20.00
C LYS A 85 0.21 -11.57 -20.64
N ASP A 86 0.93 -12.59 -20.20
CA ASP A 86 0.80 -13.96 -20.71
C ASP A 86 -0.57 -14.54 -20.38
N ILE A 87 -1.05 -14.34 -19.16
CA ILE A 87 -2.41 -14.74 -18.75
C ILE A 87 -3.48 -14.01 -19.56
N GLN A 88 -3.35 -12.71 -19.79
CA GLN A 88 -4.31 -11.93 -20.59
C GLN A 88 -4.49 -12.48 -21.99
N LYS A 89 -3.43 -12.97 -22.64
CA LYS A 89 -3.51 -13.60 -23.97
C LYS A 89 -4.30 -14.91 -23.96
N GLN A 90 -4.41 -15.56 -22.80
CA GLN A 90 -5.02 -16.88 -22.63
C GLN A 90 -6.39 -16.83 -21.92
N ILE A 91 -7.01 -15.67 -21.77
CA ILE A 91 -8.32 -15.53 -21.16
C ILE A 91 -9.37 -16.49 -21.74
N PRO A 92 -9.47 -16.70 -23.08
CA PRO A 92 -10.43 -17.65 -23.65
C PRO A 92 -10.24 -19.09 -23.14
N LEU A 93 -8.99 -19.54 -22.94
CA LEU A 93 -8.69 -20.85 -22.36
C LEU A 93 -9.20 -20.92 -20.91
N PHE A 94 -8.86 -19.92 -20.10
CA PHE A 94 -9.22 -19.89 -18.67
C PHE A 94 -10.73 -19.77 -18.43
N GLN A 95 -11.48 -19.16 -19.35
CA GLN A 95 -12.94 -19.11 -19.29
C GLN A 95 -13.56 -20.52 -19.35
N GLY A 96 -12.92 -21.45 -20.04
CA GLY A 96 -13.35 -22.84 -20.16
C GLY A 96 -13.25 -23.67 -18.88
N TYR A 97 -12.49 -23.21 -17.89
CA TYR A 97 -12.31 -23.92 -16.62
C TYR A 97 -13.19 -23.35 -15.50
N GLN A 98 -13.60 -24.23 -14.58
CA GLN A 98 -14.38 -23.84 -13.40
C GLN A 98 -13.48 -23.27 -12.30
N GLU A 99 -12.25 -23.78 -12.18
CA GLU A 99 -11.27 -23.36 -11.18
C GLU A 99 -9.89 -23.23 -11.82
N ILE A 100 -9.19 -22.15 -11.50
CA ILE A 100 -7.84 -21.83 -11.96
C ILE A 100 -6.95 -21.73 -10.70
N VAL A 101 -5.97 -22.59 -10.59
CA VAL A 101 -5.02 -22.57 -9.47
C VAL A 101 -3.70 -21.98 -9.95
N LEU A 102 -3.33 -20.82 -9.44
CA LEU A 102 -2.01 -20.21 -9.67
C LEU A 102 -1.04 -20.76 -8.65
N PHE A 103 0.02 -21.42 -9.12
CA PHE A 103 1.02 -22.05 -8.29
C PHE A 103 2.41 -21.53 -8.66
N PHE A 104 2.71 -20.30 -8.26
CA PHE A 104 3.95 -19.59 -8.58
C PHE A 104 4.95 -19.72 -7.44
N ASP A 105 6.19 -19.32 -7.68
CA ASP A 105 7.27 -19.37 -6.70
C ASP A 105 6.88 -18.67 -5.39
N ASN A 106 7.32 -19.21 -4.28
CA ASN A 106 7.01 -18.71 -2.94
C ASN A 106 7.97 -17.59 -2.49
N ASP A 107 8.51 -16.83 -3.44
CA ASP A 107 9.28 -15.62 -3.16
C ASP A 107 8.45 -14.35 -3.41
N THR A 108 9.03 -13.17 -3.15
CA THR A 108 8.33 -11.88 -3.27
C THR A 108 7.88 -11.62 -4.72
N ALA A 109 8.69 -11.98 -5.71
CA ALA A 109 8.39 -11.76 -7.11
C ALA A 109 7.25 -12.68 -7.59
N GLY A 110 7.31 -13.98 -7.24
CA GLY A 110 6.26 -14.95 -7.59
C GLY A 110 4.93 -14.65 -6.91
N ARG A 111 4.95 -14.19 -5.66
CA ARG A 111 3.72 -13.77 -4.94
C ARG A 111 3.03 -12.59 -5.63
N LYS A 112 3.80 -11.56 -5.97
CA LYS A 112 3.28 -10.39 -6.71
C LYS A 112 2.77 -10.78 -8.09
N ALA A 113 3.52 -11.62 -8.80
CA ALA A 113 3.12 -12.10 -10.12
C ALA A 113 1.81 -12.92 -10.08
N ALA A 114 1.60 -13.72 -9.03
CA ALA A 114 0.35 -14.46 -8.83
C ALA A 114 -0.85 -13.52 -8.59
N GLU A 115 -0.68 -12.46 -7.80
CA GLU A 115 -1.71 -11.44 -7.56
C GLU A 115 -2.02 -10.63 -8.83
N ASP A 116 -0.99 -10.19 -9.54
CA ASP A 116 -1.12 -9.47 -10.81
C ASP A 116 -1.83 -10.34 -11.87
N ALA A 117 -1.49 -11.63 -11.97
CA ALA A 117 -2.14 -12.59 -12.85
C ALA A 117 -3.60 -12.86 -12.45
N ALA A 118 -3.86 -13.03 -11.15
CA ALA A 118 -5.20 -13.25 -10.62
C ALA A 118 -6.15 -12.08 -10.91
N SER A 119 -5.63 -10.85 -10.88
CA SER A 119 -6.42 -9.63 -11.11
C SER A 119 -7.08 -9.53 -12.50
N VAL A 120 -6.57 -10.27 -13.49
CA VAL A 120 -7.07 -10.25 -14.88
C VAL A 120 -7.83 -11.51 -15.27
N LEU A 121 -7.84 -12.52 -14.40
CA LEU A 121 -8.58 -13.76 -14.60
C LEU A 121 -10.06 -13.62 -14.21
N PRO A 122 -10.94 -14.53 -14.70
CA PRO A 122 -12.36 -14.48 -14.35
C PRO A 122 -12.60 -14.50 -12.84
N PRO A 123 -13.31 -13.49 -12.29
CA PRO A 123 -13.59 -13.38 -10.87
C PRO A 123 -14.26 -14.64 -10.29
N GLY A 124 -13.87 -15.01 -9.06
CA GLY A 124 -14.44 -16.13 -8.33
C GLY A 124 -13.94 -17.52 -8.77
N LYS A 125 -13.15 -17.62 -9.83
CA LYS A 125 -12.58 -18.89 -10.29
C LYS A 125 -11.12 -19.12 -9.86
N VAL A 126 -10.45 -18.09 -9.35
CA VAL A 126 -9.02 -18.10 -9.11
C VAL A 126 -8.71 -18.49 -7.67
N LYS A 127 -7.77 -19.41 -7.52
CA LYS A 127 -7.16 -19.76 -6.24
C LYS A 127 -5.64 -19.65 -6.35
N ILE A 128 -4.98 -19.33 -5.25
CA ILE A 128 -3.52 -19.27 -5.15
C ILE A 128 -3.05 -20.40 -4.24
N ALA A 129 -2.21 -21.29 -4.79
CA ALA A 129 -1.53 -22.33 -4.08
C ALA A 129 -0.17 -21.84 -3.55
N ARG A 130 0.21 -22.25 -2.36
CA ARG A 130 1.50 -21.90 -1.75
C ARG A 130 2.10 -23.12 -1.04
N LEU A 131 3.41 -23.29 -1.19
CA LEU A 131 4.20 -24.24 -0.41
C LEU A 131 4.66 -23.55 0.87
N GLU A 132 4.66 -24.28 1.99
CA GLU A 132 5.13 -23.75 3.28
C GLU A 132 6.65 -23.88 3.44
N SER A 133 7.22 -24.99 2.94
CA SER A 133 8.60 -25.39 3.22
C SER A 133 9.52 -25.34 1.99
N TYR A 134 8.99 -25.12 0.79
CA TYR A 134 9.74 -25.12 -0.46
C TYR A 134 9.50 -23.83 -1.23
N LYS A 135 10.48 -23.46 -2.06
CA LYS A 135 10.37 -22.29 -2.93
C LYS A 135 9.37 -22.53 -4.06
N ASP A 136 9.48 -23.69 -4.72
CA ASP A 136 8.72 -24.04 -5.91
C ASP A 136 8.38 -25.54 -5.95
N ALA A 137 7.55 -25.96 -6.91
CA ALA A 137 7.12 -27.34 -7.05
C ALA A 137 8.27 -28.28 -7.46
N SER A 138 9.25 -27.79 -8.19
CA SER A 138 10.42 -28.55 -8.61
C SER A 138 11.31 -28.89 -7.42
N GLU A 139 11.53 -27.97 -6.51
CA GLU A 139 12.28 -28.20 -5.27
C GLU A 139 11.59 -29.24 -4.38
N ALA A 140 10.26 -29.13 -4.20
CA ALA A 140 9.49 -30.11 -3.44
C ALA A 140 9.59 -31.53 -4.04
N LEU A 141 9.48 -31.63 -5.36
CA LEU A 141 9.62 -32.95 -6.04
C LEU A 141 11.03 -33.53 -5.90
N GLN A 142 12.08 -32.70 -6.02
CA GLN A 142 13.47 -33.12 -5.80
C GLN A 142 13.71 -33.60 -4.36
N ALA A 143 13.00 -33.07 -3.39
CA ALA A 143 12.99 -33.53 -2.02
C ALA A 143 12.15 -34.81 -1.80
N ASN A 144 11.56 -35.38 -2.87
CA ASN A 144 10.62 -36.53 -2.84
C ASN A 144 9.34 -36.25 -2.03
N ASP A 145 8.92 -34.96 -1.94
CA ASP A 145 7.72 -34.54 -1.21
C ASP A 145 6.59 -34.16 -2.17
N SER A 146 6.13 -35.14 -2.96
CA SER A 146 4.97 -34.97 -3.85
C SER A 146 3.67 -34.65 -3.08
N GLU A 147 3.61 -35.01 -1.79
CA GLU A 147 2.47 -34.76 -0.93
C GLU A 147 2.30 -33.26 -0.65
N ALA A 148 3.40 -32.53 -0.44
CA ALA A 148 3.38 -31.08 -0.27
C ALA A 148 2.78 -30.37 -1.50
N ILE A 149 3.13 -30.83 -2.72
CA ILE A 149 2.57 -30.28 -3.96
C ILE A 149 1.05 -30.54 -4.03
N ARG A 150 0.62 -31.77 -3.80
CA ARG A 150 -0.81 -32.13 -3.80
C ARG A 150 -1.58 -31.32 -2.77
N LYS A 151 -1.07 -31.24 -1.56
CA LYS A 151 -1.68 -30.46 -0.46
C LYS A 151 -1.80 -29.00 -0.83
N ALA A 152 -0.75 -28.37 -1.37
CA ALA A 152 -0.78 -26.97 -1.79
C ALA A 152 -1.87 -26.71 -2.84
N ILE A 153 -2.07 -27.61 -3.80
CA ILE A 153 -3.13 -27.49 -4.82
C ILE A 153 -4.53 -27.62 -4.21
N TRP A 154 -4.73 -28.59 -3.28
CA TRP A 154 -6.04 -28.79 -2.65
C TRP A 154 -6.40 -27.69 -1.65
N ASP A 155 -5.41 -27.19 -0.90
CA ASP A 155 -5.57 -26.15 0.12
C ASP A 155 -5.46 -24.72 -0.48
N ALA A 156 -5.36 -24.61 -1.81
CA ALA A 156 -5.26 -23.33 -2.51
C ALA A 156 -6.41 -22.39 -2.11
N LYS A 157 -6.05 -21.19 -1.68
CA LYS A 157 -7.00 -20.20 -1.16
C LYS A 157 -7.61 -19.37 -2.30
N PRO A 158 -8.93 -19.08 -2.25
CA PRO A 158 -9.53 -18.16 -3.20
C PRO A 158 -8.79 -16.82 -3.23
N TYR A 159 -8.53 -16.33 -4.43
CA TYR A 159 -8.00 -14.98 -4.60
C TYR A 159 -9.08 -13.96 -4.25
N GLN A 160 -8.75 -13.07 -3.36
CA GLN A 160 -9.56 -11.90 -3.01
C GLN A 160 -8.75 -10.65 -3.37
N PRO A 161 -9.29 -9.74 -4.20
CA PRO A 161 -8.67 -8.45 -4.45
C PRO A 161 -8.47 -7.67 -3.16
N ASP A 162 -7.44 -6.82 -3.13
CA ASP A 162 -7.19 -5.92 -2.02
C ASP A 162 -8.44 -5.10 -1.68
N GLY A 163 -8.66 -4.87 -0.38
CA GLY A 163 -9.81 -4.13 0.12
C GLY A 163 -11.10 -4.95 0.29
N ILE A 164 -11.13 -6.23 -0.11
CA ILE A 164 -12.25 -7.14 0.17
C ILE A 164 -11.86 -8.12 1.27
N VAL A 165 -12.52 -8.03 2.42
CA VAL A 165 -12.27 -8.87 3.59
C VAL A 165 -13.52 -9.69 3.90
N ASP A 166 -13.36 -10.99 4.17
CA ASP A 166 -14.46 -11.78 4.74
C ASP A 166 -14.75 -11.29 6.17
N ALA A 167 -15.94 -10.75 6.41
CA ALA A 167 -16.32 -10.22 7.71
C ALA A 167 -16.16 -11.23 8.86
N LYS A 168 -16.21 -12.54 8.59
CA LYS A 168 -15.97 -13.58 9.60
C LYS A 168 -14.53 -13.59 10.11
N SER A 169 -13.56 -13.15 9.30
CA SER A 169 -12.15 -13.05 9.71
C SER A 169 -11.89 -11.91 10.70
N LEU A 170 -12.82 -10.94 10.81
CA LEU A 170 -12.70 -9.77 11.68
C LEU A 170 -13.00 -10.07 13.16
N LEU A 171 -13.32 -11.32 13.53
CA LEU A 171 -13.69 -11.67 14.91
C LEU A 171 -12.65 -11.18 15.93
N ASN A 172 -11.37 -11.45 15.69
CA ASN A 172 -10.28 -11.06 16.59
C ASN A 172 -10.14 -9.53 16.65
N GLU A 173 -10.27 -8.86 15.52
CA GLU A 173 -10.18 -7.40 15.44
C GLU A 173 -11.31 -6.72 16.19
N VAL A 174 -12.55 -7.19 15.99
CA VAL A 174 -13.75 -6.65 16.65
C VAL A 174 -13.74 -6.91 18.16
N THR A 175 -13.22 -8.06 18.59
CA THR A 175 -13.18 -8.43 20.01
C THR A 175 -11.98 -7.88 20.76
N THR A 176 -10.95 -7.40 20.07
CA THR A 176 -9.79 -6.76 20.70
C THR A 176 -10.20 -5.36 21.20
N PRO A 177 -10.03 -5.06 22.50
CA PRO A 177 -10.33 -3.73 23.03
C PRO A 177 -9.54 -2.66 22.31
N GLN A 178 -10.22 -1.70 21.70
CA GLN A 178 -9.56 -0.55 21.08
C GLN A 178 -9.05 0.39 22.17
N LYS A 179 -7.83 0.94 21.96
CA LYS A 179 -7.30 2.03 22.78
C LYS A 179 -8.27 3.21 22.70
N GLU A 180 -8.63 3.78 23.85
CA GLU A 180 -9.61 4.87 23.88
C GLU A 180 -9.10 6.13 23.15
N SER A 181 -7.83 6.51 23.37
CA SER A 181 -7.18 7.63 22.66
C SER A 181 -5.67 7.51 22.73
N ASP A 182 -4.96 8.24 21.86
CA ASP A 182 -3.50 8.41 21.95
C ASP A 182 -3.16 9.57 22.87
N HIS A 183 -3.94 10.67 22.80
CA HIS A 183 -3.79 11.87 23.63
C HIS A 183 -5.14 12.47 23.99
N ASP A 184 -5.15 13.29 25.06
CA ASP A 184 -6.28 14.12 25.43
C ASP A 184 -6.18 15.51 24.80
N TYR A 185 -7.33 16.11 24.49
CA TYR A 185 -7.43 17.54 24.27
C TYR A 185 -7.24 18.32 25.58
N PRO A 186 -6.81 19.59 25.53
CA PRO A 186 -6.75 20.44 26.72
C PRO A 186 -8.14 20.79 27.30
N TYR A 187 -9.21 20.35 26.62
CA TYR A 187 -10.59 20.66 26.97
C TYR A 187 -11.35 19.40 27.34
N GLU A 188 -11.80 19.31 28.59
CA GLU A 188 -12.56 18.15 29.08
C GLU A 188 -13.85 17.91 28.28
N GLY A 189 -14.53 18.98 27.83
CA GLY A 189 -15.72 18.89 27.02
C GLY A 189 -15.49 18.22 25.66
N LEU A 190 -14.32 18.45 25.03
CA LEU A 190 -13.94 17.76 23.80
C LEU A 190 -13.59 16.29 24.07
N ASN A 191 -12.88 16.01 25.17
CA ASN A 191 -12.54 14.63 25.55
C ASN A 191 -13.81 13.80 25.80
N LYS A 192 -14.81 14.34 26.45
CA LYS A 192 -16.11 13.65 26.65
C LYS A 192 -16.84 13.35 25.34
N LYS A 193 -16.75 14.26 24.35
CA LYS A 193 -17.46 14.11 23.06
C LYS A 193 -16.68 13.31 22.03
N LEU A 194 -15.38 13.56 21.88
CA LEU A 194 -14.52 13.00 20.86
C LEU A 194 -13.73 11.79 21.34
N ARG A 195 -13.73 11.53 22.66
CA ARG A 195 -12.94 10.48 23.31
C ARG A 195 -11.43 10.63 23.06
N GLY A 196 -10.93 11.89 23.11
CA GLY A 196 -9.52 12.22 22.89
C GLY A 196 -9.08 12.29 21.43
N ILE A 197 -7.77 12.42 21.25
CA ILE A 197 -7.08 12.49 19.95
C ILE A 197 -6.59 11.08 19.58
N ARG A 198 -6.83 10.65 18.33
CA ARG A 198 -6.36 9.37 17.82
C ARG A 198 -5.50 9.59 16.59
N TYR A 199 -4.39 8.86 16.50
CA TYR A 199 -3.65 8.77 15.25
C TYR A 199 -4.53 8.17 14.15
N GLY A 200 -4.25 8.50 12.88
CA GLY A 200 -5.10 8.09 11.77
C GLY A 200 -6.43 8.84 11.69
N SER A 201 -6.61 9.96 12.43
CA SER A 201 -7.82 10.77 12.40
C SER A 201 -7.57 12.13 11.78
N LEU A 202 -8.45 12.54 10.85
CA LEU A 202 -8.51 13.91 10.34
C LEU A 202 -9.58 14.68 11.11
N VAL A 203 -9.17 15.72 11.84
CA VAL A 203 -10.07 16.57 12.62
C VAL A 203 -10.11 17.96 12.02
N THR A 204 -11.30 18.46 11.72
CA THR A 204 -11.51 19.78 11.13
C THR A 204 -12.21 20.71 12.13
N PHE A 205 -11.59 21.87 12.42
CA PHE A 205 -12.20 22.93 13.19
C PHE A 205 -12.74 24.01 12.22
N THR A 206 -14.01 24.32 12.32
CA THR A 206 -14.66 25.36 11.51
C THR A 206 -15.37 26.37 12.37
N SER A 207 -15.24 27.66 12.02
CA SER A 207 -15.96 28.76 12.64
C SER A 207 -15.89 30.00 11.73
N GLY A 208 -16.65 31.03 12.04
CA GLY A 208 -16.53 32.35 11.37
C GLY A 208 -15.16 32.97 11.58
N THR A 209 -14.85 33.99 10.79
CA THR A 209 -13.60 34.77 10.89
C THR A 209 -13.53 35.44 12.27
N GLY A 210 -12.36 35.48 12.88
CA GLY A 210 -12.12 36.12 14.18
C GLY A 210 -12.67 35.38 15.40
N GLN A 211 -13.21 34.15 15.25
CA GLN A 211 -13.79 33.39 16.36
C GLN A 211 -12.81 32.42 17.07
N GLY A 212 -11.52 32.59 16.86
CA GLY A 212 -10.50 31.88 17.62
C GLY A 212 -10.07 30.51 17.10
N LYS A 213 -10.28 30.22 15.79
CA LYS A 213 -9.77 28.96 15.17
C LYS A 213 -8.28 28.74 15.43
N SER A 214 -7.45 29.73 15.08
CA SER A 214 -5.99 29.65 15.28
C SER A 214 -5.59 29.63 16.76
N THR A 215 -6.39 30.21 17.63
CA THR A 215 -6.17 30.13 19.08
C THR A 215 -6.36 28.70 19.59
N ILE A 216 -7.46 28.04 19.22
CA ILE A 216 -7.75 26.66 19.63
C ILE A 216 -6.71 25.68 19.08
N THR A 217 -6.27 25.85 17.82
CA THR A 217 -5.23 25.00 17.24
C THR A 217 -3.89 25.18 17.96
N ARG A 218 -3.52 26.41 18.30
CA ARG A 218 -2.31 26.71 19.08
C ARG A 218 -2.38 26.14 20.51
N GLU A 219 -3.52 26.21 21.18
CA GLU A 219 -3.70 25.62 22.50
C GLU A 219 -3.57 24.09 22.49
N ILE A 220 -4.16 23.43 21.49
CA ILE A 220 -4.03 21.98 21.32
C ILE A 220 -2.57 21.62 21.01
N ALA A 221 -1.93 22.33 20.07
CA ALA A 221 -0.53 22.10 19.71
C ALA A 221 0.41 22.29 20.91
N THR A 222 0.25 23.37 21.66
CA THR A 222 1.04 23.67 22.88
C THR A 222 0.85 22.59 23.94
N HIS A 223 -0.37 22.12 24.15
CA HIS A 223 -0.68 21.04 25.07
C HIS A 223 0.07 19.74 24.71
N LEU A 224 0.10 19.39 23.44
CA LEU A 224 0.80 18.19 22.92
C LEU A 224 2.33 18.36 22.99
N LEU A 225 2.84 19.53 22.61
CA LEU A 225 4.26 19.87 22.72
C LEU A 225 4.78 19.79 24.16
N ASN A 226 3.99 20.26 25.13
CA ASN A 226 4.31 20.17 26.56
C ASN A 226 4.29 18.70 27.06
N LYS A 227 3.65 17.79 26.37
CA LYS A 227 3.71 16.34 26.63
C LYS A 227 4.92 15.67 25.96
N GLY A 228 5.75 16.42 25.23
CA GLY A 228 6.94 15.92 24.55
C GLY A 228 6.69 15.38 23.14
N GLU A 229 5.47 15.57 22.61
CA GLU A 229 5.11 15.08 21.27
C GLU A 229 5.83 15.85 20.19
N ARG A 230 6.06 15.16 19.02
CA ARG A 230 6.55 15.79 17.80
C ARG A 230 5.38 16.36 17.00
N VAL A 231 5.40 17.67 16.81
CA VAL A 231 4.32 18.39 16.14
C VAL A 231 4.85 19.08 14.88
N GLY A 232 4.19 18.83 13.76
CA GLY A 232 4.32 19.61 12.54
C GLY A 232 3.28 20.73 12.53
N PHE A 233 3.68 21.98 12.21
CA PHE A 233 2.77 23.11 12.13
C PHE A 233 2.95 23.87 10.81
N LEU A 234 1.91 23.86 9.99
CA LEU A 234 1.83 24.58 8.73
C LEU A 234 0.83 25.72 8.88
N ASP A 235 1.33 26.93 9.13
CA ASP A 235 0.55 28.17 9.17
C ASP A 235 0.73 28.88 7.82
N LEU A 236 -0.29 28.86 6.98
CA LEU A 236 -0.25 29.48 5.64
C LEU A 236 -0.68 30.95 5.68
N GLU A 237 -1.25 31.41 6.80
CA GLU A 237 -1.75 32.77 6.98
C GLU A 237 -0.73 33.69 7.65
N SER A 238 0.08 33.14 8.56
CA SER A 238 0.99 33.90 9.38
C SER A 238 2.46 33.55 9.11
N SER A 239 3.34 34.51 9.34
CA SER A 239 4.79 34.23 9.30
C SER A 239 5.21 33.32 10.46
N ASN A 240 6.28 32.55 10.27
CA ASN A 240 6.84 31.69 11.32
C ASN A 240 7.11 32.44 12.63
N ARG A 241 7.52 33.71 12.56
CA ARG A 241 7.70 34.54 13.74
C ARG A 241 6.38 34.79 14.48
N GLN A 242 5.28 35.10 13.76
CA GLN A 242 3.97 35.32 14.36
C GLN A 242 3.40 34.04 14.96
N THR A 243 3.54 32.93 14.27
CA THR A 243 3.11 31.62 14.75
C THR A 243 3.89 31.18 15.99
N ALA A 244 5.22 31.38 16.00
CA ALA A 244 6.07 31.10 17.15
C ALA A 244 5.67 31.95 18.38
N LEU A 245 5.49 33.28 18.19
CA LEU A 245 5.02 34.15 19.24
C LEU A 245 3.61 33.78 19.74
N GLY A 246 2.74 33.32 18.84
CA GLY A 246 1.41 32.84 19.22
C GLY A 246 1.44 31.58 20.08
N LEU A 247 2.27 30.60 19.72
CA LEU A 247 2.49 29.38 20.51
C LEU A 247 3.12 29.69 21.88
N MET A 248 4.15 30.54 21.89
CA MET A 248 4.76 31.03 23.15
C MET A 248 3.74 31.74 24.01
N SER A 249 2.91 32.64 23.42
CA SER A 249 1.85 33.35 24.15
C SER A 249 0.89 32.39 24.85
N THR A 250 0.50 31.33 24.16
CA THR A 250 -0.37 30.29 24.71
C THR A 250 0.28 29.55 25.87
N ALA A 251 1.56 29.20 25.73
CA ALA A 251 2.29 28.47 26.76
C ALA A 251 2.49 29.28 28.06
N VAL A 252 2.78 30.60 27.93
CA VAL A 252 3.09 31.47 29.09
C VAL A 252 1.88 32.23 29.62
N GLY A 253 0.73 32.14 28.92
CA GLY A 253 -0.49 32.86 29.28
C GLY A 253 -0.39 34.40 29.16
N LYS A 254 0.54 34.90 28.29
CA LYS A 254 0.80 36.31 28.05
C LYS A 254 0.81 36.62 26.54
N PRO A 255 0.15 37.68 26.03
CA PRO A 255 0.07 38.00 24.64
C PRO A 255 1.38 38.55 24.06
N LEU A 256 2.38 37.71 23.80
CA LEU A 256 3.69 38.10 23.27
C LEU A 256 3.65 38.55 21.80
N HIS A 257 2.58 38.29 21.10
CA HIS A 257 2.36 38.69 19.68
C HIS A 257 1.75 40.10 19.57
N ILE A 258 1.40 40.73 20.68
CA ILE A 258 0.81 42.08 20.76
C ILE A 258 1.62 42.93 21.73
N GLY A 259 1.87 44.18 21.36
CA GLY A 259 2.62 45.13 22.20
C GLY A 259 4.14 45.05 22.01
N GLU A 260 4.86 45.82 22.85
CA GLU A 260 6.32 45.85 22.88
C GLU A 260 6.85 44.94 23.97
N HIS A 261 7.79 44.10 23.62
CA HIS A 261 8.46 43.17 24.52
C HIS A 261 9.97 43.32 24.36
N SER A 262 10.73 43.27 25.46
CA SER A 262 12.18 43.32 25.37
C SER A 262 12.76 42.07 24.73
N GLU A 263 13.89 42.22 24.05
CA GLU A 263 14.61 41.10 23.47
C GLU A 263 14.95 40.02 24.52
N GLN A 264 15.32 40.45 25.72
CA GLN A 264 15.66 39.56 26.81
C GLN A 264 14.45 38.73 27.28
N GLU A 265 13.28 39.35 27.41
CA GLU A 265 12.01 38.72 27.76
C GLU A 265 11.64 37.64 26.68
N LEU A 266 11.72 38.01 25.44
CA LEU A 266 11.43 37.06 24.34
C LEU A 266 12.41 35.91 24.33
N LYS A 267 13.70 36.13 24.57
CA LYS A 267 14.72 35.06 24.67
C LYS A 267 14.45 34.11 25.82
N GLU A 268 14.06 34.63 26.97
CA GLU A 268 13.70 33.82 28.14
C GLU A 268 12.49 32.92 27.83
N HIS A 269 11.40 33.49 27.29
CA HIS A 269 10.23 32.72 26.93
C HIS A 269 10.52 31.68 25.83
N PHE A 270 11.32 32.04 24.83
CA PHE A 270 11.76 31.12 23.81
C PHE A 270 12.54 29.91 24.36
N SER A 271 13.49 30.19 25.29
CA SER A 271 14.29 29.14 25.93
C SER A 271 13.45 28.22 26.81
N ASN A 272 12.39 28.75 27.42
CA ASN A 272 11.50 27.97 28.26
C ASN A 272 10.38 27.23 27.53
N THR A 273 10.21 27.49 26.21
CA THR A 273 9.15 26.92 25.39
C THR A 273 9.71 26.27 24.14
N ILE A 274 9.81 26.98 23.03
CA ILE A 274 10.15 26.47 21.69
C ILE A 274 11.48 25.72 21.68
N ALA A 275 12.49 26.19 22.41
CA ALA A 275 13.80 25.54 22.49
C ALA A 275 13.73 24.11 23.06
N ASN A 276 12.69 23.79 23.80
CA ASN A 276 12.49 22.48 24.45
C ASN A 276 11.44 21.63 23.76
N TRP A 277 10.77 22.17 22.74
CA TRP A 277 9.71 21.46 22.03
C TRP A 277 10.21 20.76 20.78
N ASN A 278 9.64 19.62 20.47
CA ASN A 278 9.82 18.93 19.19
C ASN A 278 8.87 19.52 18.12
N LEU A 279 9.03 20.81 17.84
CA LEU A 279 8.20 21.58 16.93
C LEU A 279 8.91 21.78 15.58
N TYR A 280 8.23 21.43 14.51
CA TYR A 280 8.69 21.63 13.13
C TYR A 280 7.68 22.50 12.40
N MET A 281 8.14 23.61 11.83
CA MET A 281 7.27 24.58 11.18
C MET A 281 7.56 24.63 9.68
N PHE A 282 6.51 24.78 8.89
CA PHE A 282 6.66 25.04 7.45
C PHE A 282 6.95 26.53 7.23
N ASP A 283 8.07 26.82 6.58
CA ASP A 283 8.41 28.20 6.20
C ASP A 283 7.75 28.52 4.84
N GLY A 284 6.48 28.84 4.88
CA GLY A 284 5.68 29.17 3.71
C GLY A 284 4.56 30.11 4.08
N PHE A 285 4.44 31.22 3.34
CA PHE A 285 3.42 32.24 3.53
C PHE A 285 2.68 32.50 2.22
N GLY A 286 1.36 32.47 2.28
CA GLY A 286 0.50 32.76 1.13
C GLY A 286 -0.01 31.52 0.39
N SER A 287 -0.46 31.73 -0.85
CA SER A 287 -1.00 30.66 -1.69
C SER A 287 0.11 29.77 -2.24
N TYR A 288 -0.02 28.48 -2.03
CA TYR A 288 0.87 27.45 -2.56
C TYR A 288 0.09 26.48 -3.47
N ASP A 289 0.81 25.85 -4.39
CA ASP A 289 0.34 24.65 -5.04
C ASP A 289 0.04 23.59 -3.96
N PRO A 290 -1.17 23.04 -3.90
CA PRO A 290 -1.54 22.02 -2.91
C PRO A 290 -0.58 20.84 -2.84
N ASP A 291 0.00 20.42 -3.96
CA ASP A 291 0.95 19.30 -3.99
C ASP A 291 2.23 19.62 -3.20
N VAL A 292 2.66 20.87 -3.16
CA VAL A 292 3.80 21.29 -2.31
C VAL A 292 3.45 21.09 -0.83
N VAL A 293 2.24 21.48 -0.42
CA VAL A 293 1.81 21.34 0.97
C VAL A 293 1.65 19.86 1.35
N TYR A 294 1.06 19.04 0.48
CA TYR A 294 0.94 17.58 0.71
C TYR A 294 2.31 16.93 0.86
N ASN A 295 3.26 17.24 -0.01
CA ASN A 295 4.64 16.73 0.10
C ASN A 295 5.32 17.15 1.41
N ARG A 296 5.03 18.34 1.94
CA ARG A 296 5.55 18.79 3.23
C ARG A 296 4.90 18.05 4.40
N ILE A 297 3.60 17.77 4.33
CA ILE A 297 2.90 16.93 5.31
C ILE A 297 3.51 15.52 5.31
N GLU A 298 3.71 14.90 4.15
CA GLU A 298 4.34 13.59 4.04
C GLU A 298 5.78 13.58 4.61
N TYR A 299 6.55 14.63 4.34
CA TYR A 299 7.90 14.76 4.90
C TYR A 299 7.89 14.93 6.42
N LEU A 300 6.99 15.75 6.97
CA LEU A 300 6.82 15.89 8.41
C LEU A 300 6.44 14.56 9.06
N ALA A 301 5.51 13.83 8.46
CA ALA A 301 5.05 12.55 8.97
C ALA A 301 6.12 11.45 8.88
N SER A 302 6.67 11.22 7.69
CA SER A 302 7.56 10.09 7.42
C SER A 302 9.04 10.40 7.69
N GLY A 303 9.49 11.62 7.39
CA GLY A 303 10.88 12.03 7.55
C GLY A 303 11.24 12.54 8.94
N LEU A 304 10.31 13.23 9.61
CA LEU A 304 10.50 13.81 10.94
C LEU A 304 9.67 13.12 12.03
N GLU A 305 8.92 12.08 11.65
CA GLU A 305 8.07 11.28 12.56
C GLU A 305 7.04 12.11 13.35
N CYS A 306 6.54 13.20 12.75
CA CYS A 306 5.49 14.02 13.34
C CYS A 306 4.14 13.31 13.16
N ARG A 307 3.64 12.69 14.22
CA ARG A 307 2.31 12.03 14.19
C ARG A 307 1.14 13.00 14.36
N LEU A 308 1.42 14.24 14.72
CA LEU A 308 0.46 15.30 14.96
C LEU A 308 0.83 16.49 14.08
N ILE A 309 -0.03 16.79 13.11
CA ILE A 309 0.22 17.84 12.12
C ILE A 309 -0.96 18.81 12.11
N PHE A 310 -0.66 20.11 12.23
CA PHE A 310 -1.63 21.20 12.21
C PHE A 310 -1.49 21.95 10.88
N LEU A 311 -2.61 22.17 10.21
CA LEU A 311 -2.73 22.98 9.00
C LEU A 311 -3.68 24.15 9.25
N ASP A 312 -3.17 25.39 9.30
CA ASP A 312 -3.93 26.63 9.51
C ASP A 312 -3.66 27.57 8.32
N HIS A 313 -4.62 27.86 7.44
CA HIS A 313 -5.91 27.25 7.33
C HIS A 313 -6.18 26.78 5.88
N LEU A 314 -7.15 25.88 5.75
CA LEU A 314 -7.49 25.20 4.49
C LEU A 314 -7.87 26.15 3.35
N SER A 315 -8.53 27.28 3.62
CA SER A 315 -8.99 28.22 2.58
C SER A 315 -7.84 28.81 1.75
N ILE A 316 -6.66 29.02 2.34
CA ILE A 316 -5.49 29.50 1.60
C ILE A 316 -4.98 28.44 0.64
N LEU A 317 -4.99 27.18 1.05
CA LEU A 317 -4.64 26.07 0.18
C LEU A 317 -5.56 25.96 -1.04
N LEU A 318 -6.84 26.31 -0.86
CA LEU A 318 -7.84 26.29 -1.95
C LEU A 318 -7.76 27.50 -2.86
N SER A 319 -7.30 28.66 -2.37
CA SER A 319 -7.26 29.92 -3.13
C SER A 319 -6.29 29.89 -4.33
N GLY A 320 -5.38 28.93 -4.40
CA GLY A 320 -4.46 28.72 -5.51
C GLY A 320 -5.00 27.81 -6.62
N LEU A 321 -6.21 27.29 -6.49
CA LEU A 321 -6.83 26.37 -7.45
C LEU A 321 -7.88 27.10 -8.29
N ASP A 322 -7.94 26.76 -9.58
CA ASP A 322 -8.99 27.21 -10.49
C ASP A 322 -10.15 26.20 -10.51
N GLY A 323 -11.40 26.65 -10.37
CA GLY A 323 -12.58 25.81 -10.53
C GLY A 323 -13.69 25.99 -9.51
N ASP A 324 -14.57 25.00 -9.40
CA ASP A 324 -15.67 24.96 -8.43
C ASP A 324 -15.13 24.72 -7.02
N GLU A 325 -15.34 25.69 -6.12
CA GLU A 325 -14.86 25.69 -4.74
C GLU A 325 -15.26 24.42 -3.98
N ARG A 326 -16.48 23.94 -4.15
CA ARG A 326 -16.96 22.74 -3.50
C ARG A 326 -16.19 21.51 -3.93
N ARG A 327 -15.94 21.37 -5.23
CA ARG A 327 -15.16 20.26 -5.79
C ARG A 327 -13.72 20.29 -5.29
N MET A 328 -13.15 21.49 -5.17
CA MET A 328 -11.79 21.66 -4.64
C MET A 328 -11.69 21.27 -3.17
N ILE A 329 -12.67 21.66 -2.35
CA ILE A 329 -12.76 21.24 -0.94
C ILE A 329 -12.83 19.71 -0.86
N ASP A 330 -13.72 19.07 -1.63
CA ASP A 330 -13.90 17.62 -1.61
C ASP A 330 -12.61 16.87 -2.01
N GLN A 331 -11.93 17.35 -3.05
CA GLN A 331 -10.65 16.76 -3.50
C GLN A 331 -9.54 16.93 -2.44
N THR A 332 -9.42 18.12 -1.87
CA THR A 332 -8.42 18.41 -0.84
C THR A 332 -8.66 17.60 0.42
N MET A 333 -9.91 17.51 0.89
CA MET A 333 -10.25 16.70 2.06
C MET A 333 -10.03 15.21 1.81
N THR A 334 -10.32 14.72 0.61
CA THR A 334 -10.03 13.33 0.21
C THR A 334 -8.53 13.07 0.23
N ARG A 335 -7.72 13.99 -0.32
CA ARG A 335 -6.26 13.84 -0.31
C ARG A 335 -5.69 13.91 1.10
N LEU A 336 -6.12 14.87 1.93
CA LEU A 336 -5.71 14.94 3.34
C LEU A 336 -6.11 13.67 4.10
N ARG A 337 -7.30 13.11 3.85
CA ARG A 337 -7.73 11.86 4.47
C ARG A 337 -6.81 10.70 4.09
N SER A 338 -6.41 10.58 2.83
CA SER A 338 -5.49 9.53 2.38
C SER A 338 -4.05 9.67 2.94
N LEU A 339 -3.66 10.86 3.41
CA LEU A 339 -2.36 11.07 4.06
C LEU A 339 -2.36 10.65 5.55
N VAL A 340 -3.53 10.50 6.13
CA VAL A 340 -3.71 10.16 7.56
C VAL A 340 -3.77 8.65 7.77
N GLU A 341 -4.12 7.87 6.73
CA GLU A 341 -4.12 6.41 6.69
C GLU A 341 -2.72 5.84 6.52
#